data_bbea0d64484aa3e338c3a7fea1fc83d6
#
_entry.id   bbea0d64484aa3e338c3a7fea1fc83d6
#
_cell.length_a   1.000
_cell.length_b   1.000
_cell.length_c   1.000
_cell.angle_alpha   90.00
_cell.angle_beta   90.00
_cell.angle_gamma   90.00
#
_symmetry.space_group_name_H-M   'P 1'
#
loop_
_entity.id
_entity.type
_entity.pdbx_description
1 polymer ?
#
loop_
_entity_poly.entity_id
_entity_poly.type
_entity_poly.pdbx_seq_one_letter_code
_entity_poly.pdbx_strand_id
1 'polypeptide(L)'
;LKTSLDKKSLTYNGKFHNFDDLPMRLNPIQKPYPPMWYMRNAETAALEKMNTVVVGTLDSLRTETYRYKRVWEETHGAQGKTVQGTEPKIGLVVHMVIAETDEKAIELATPAWEQYRWNLAAPRRIEAEKRGLTQFQNSSDGSFGFVGDRPKDLPSRETRKDIEAEIERFDQQSDKSDPTRLGGVALAGSPESVQR
;
A
#
# COMPACT_ATOMS: atom_id res chain seq x y z
N LEU A 1 9.36 -13.55 12.51
CA LEU A 1 10.06 -13.56 11.22
C LEU A 1 11.49 -13.02 11.34
N LYS A 2 11.71 -11.76 11.81
CA LYS A 2 13.07 -11.17 11.95
C LYS A 2 14.01 -12.10 12.72
N THR A 3 13.58 -12.57 13.89
CA THR A 3 14.33 -13.50 14.72
C THR A 3 14.69 -14.80 14.00
N SER A 4 13.75 -15.36 13.24
CA SER A 4 13.96 -16.62 12.51
C SER A 4 14.90 -16.51 11.32
N LEU A 5 15.12 -15.29 10.80
CA LEU A 5 16.08 -15.03 9.73
C LEU A 5 17.49 -14.72 10.27
N ASP A 6 17.57 -14.21 11.48
CA ASP A 6 18.82 -13.77 12.10
C ASP A 6 19.50 -14.88 12.94
N LYS A 7 18.71 -15.77 13.53
CA LYS A 7 19.18 -16.81 14.45
C LYS A 7 19.08 -18.20 13.85
N LYS A 8 19.91 -19.11 14.35
CA LYS A 8 19.90 -20.54 13.96
C LYS A 8 18.75 -21.33 14.57
N SER A 9 18.14 -20.82 15.64
CA SER A 9 16.96 -21.40 16.27
C SER A 9 15.98 -20.32 16.68
N LEU A 10 14.71 -20.70 16.80
CA LEU A 10 13.61 -19.82 17.20
C LEU A 10 12.98 -20.36 18.48
N THR A 11 13.08 -19.59 19.54
CA THR A 11 12.22 -19.71 20.72
C THR A 11 11.24 -18.55 20.70
N TYR A 12 9.95 -18.85 20.72
CA TYR A 12 8.88 -17.86 20.67
C TYR A 12 7.71 -18.32 21.51
N ASN A 13 7.24 -17.45 22.40
CA ASN A 13 6.12 -17.72 23.29
C ASN A 13 5.02 -16.68 23.00
N GLY A 14 4.02 -17.06 22.24
CA GLY A 14 2.93 -16.19 21.82
C GLY A 14 1.56 -16.76 22.16
N LYS A 15 0.53 -15.95 21.97
CA LYS A 15 -0.85 -16.34 22.27
C LYS A 15 -1.32 -17.57 21.47
N PHE A 16 -0.89 -17.71 20.21
CA PHE A 16 -1.37 -18.74 19.30
C PHE A 16 -0.32 -19.79 18.95
N HIS A 17 0.98 -19.45 19.07
CA HIS A 17 2.07 -20.32 18.70
C HIS A 17 3.17 -20.23 19.74
N ASN A 18 3.67 -21.38 20.14
CA ASN A 18 4.81 -21.51 21.04
C ASN A 18 5.84 -22.41 20.35
N PHE A 19 7.07 -21.94 20.28
CA PHE A 19 8.19 -22.69 19.74
C PHE A 19 9.33 -22.66 20.78
N ASP A 20 9.94 -23.80 21.00
CA ASP A 20 11.10 -23.93 21.85
C ASP A 20 12.24 -24.53 21.03
N ASP A 21 13.32 -23.75 20.90
CA ASP A 21 14.55 -24.10 20.17
C ASP A 21 14.31 -24.72 18.77
N LEU A 22 13.31 -24.21 18.05
CA LEU A 22 12.98 -24.70 16.69
C LEU A 22 14.14 -24.38 15.73
N PRO A 23 14.79 -25.39 15.13
CA PRO A 23 15.91 -25.17 14.23
C PRO A 23 15.51 -24.38 12.99
N MET A 24 16.21 -23.28 12.71
CA MET A 24 15.99 -22.44 11.54
C MET A 24 17.02 -22.77 10.46
N ARG A 25 16.53 -23.23 9.30
CA ARG A 25 17.40 -23.60 8.17
C ARG A 25 17.65 -22.45 7.19
N LEU A 26 16.84 -21.38 7.27
CA LEU A 26 17.06 -20.19 6.47
C LEU A 26 18.25 -19.42 7.02
N ASN A 27 19.29 -19.27 6.22
CA ASN A 27 20.48 -18.52 6.58
C ASN A 27 20.77 -17.48 5.48
N PRO A 28 20.15 -16.28 5.56
CA PRO A 28 20.37 -15.24 4.59
C PRO A 28 21.84 -14.84 4.51
N ILE A 29 22.33 -14.57 3.31
CA ILE A 29 23.67 -14.00 3.07
C ILE A 29 23.74 -12.59 3.65
N GLN A 30 22.68 -11.81 3.42
CA GLN A 30 22.56 -10.45 3.96
C GLN A 30 22.27 -10.49 5.47
N LYS A 31 23.01 -9.69 6.22
CA LYS A 31 22.89 -9.64 7.68
C LYS A 31 22.29 -8.32 8.16
N PRO A 32 21.50 -8.34 9.26
CA PRO A 32 21.02 -9.52 10.01
C PRO A 32 20.00 -10.35 9.21
N TYR A 33 19.37 -9.80 8.19
CA TYR A 33 18.44 -10.40 7.24
C TYR A 33 18.29 -9.48 6.00
N PRO A 34 17.71 -9.94 4.88
CA PRO A 34 17.47 -9.10 3.71
C PRO A 34 16.63 -7.86 4.03
N PRO A 35 16.76 -6.75 3.28
CA PRO A 35 15.92 -5.59 3.47
C PRO A 35 14.43 -5.95 3.41
N MET A 36 13.71 -5.62 4.47
CA MET A 36 12.29 -5.93 4.58
C MET A 36 11.47 -4.82 3.96
N TRP A 37 10.42 -5.22 3.24
CA TRP A 37 9.43 -4.33 2.66
C TRP A 37 8.06 -4.68 3.22
N TYR A 38 7.33 -3.67 3.72
CA TYR A 38 6.00 -3.86 4.25
C TYR A 38 4.97 -3.05 3.46
N MET A 39 3.94 -3.74 3.00
CA MET A 39 2.87 -3.17 2.19
C MET A 39 1.63 -2.87 3.03
N ARG A 40 0.87 -1.83 2.68
CA ARG A 40 -0.44 -1.46 3.26
C ARG A 40 -0.43 -0.91 4.68
N ASN A 41 0.70 -0.77 5.32
CA ASN A 41 0.79 -0.14 6.62
C ASN A 41 2.11 0.62 6.75
N ALA A 42 2.10 1.82 6.23
CA ALA A 42 3.26 2.70 6.20
C ALA A 42 3.79 3.01 7.62
N GLU A 43 2.89 3.21 8.58
CA GLU A 43 3.26 3.44 9.97
C GLU A 43 4.01 2.25 10.59
N THR A 44 3.45 1.04 10.48
CA THR A 44 4.14 -0.16 10.95
C THR A 44 5.50 -0.34 10.27
N ALA A 45 5.58 -0.09 8.94
CA ALA A 45 6.84 -0.15 8.23
C ALA A 45 7.88 0.80 8.83
N ALA A 46 7.48 2.05 9.10
CA ALA A 46 8.34 3.06 9.70
C ALA A 46 8.81 2.64 11.10
N LEU A 47 7.88 2.29 12.00
CA LEU A 47 8.20 1.87 13.37
C LEU A 47 9.20 0.71 13.42
N GLU A 48 9.05 -0.23 12.49
CA GLU A 48 9.84 -1.46 12.42
C GLU A 48 11.13 -1.35 11.59
N LYS A 49 11.52 -0.13 11.18
CA LYS A 49 12.70 0.12 10.31
C LYS A 49 12.68 -0.65 9.00
N MET A 50 11.51 -0.82 8.41
CA MET A 50 11.32 -1.48 7.11
C MET A 50 11.12 -0.44 6.01
N ASN A 51 11.45 -0.79 4.78
CA ASN A 51 10.98 -0.08 3.60
C ASN A 51 9.47 -0.27 3.44
N THR A 52 8.81 0.60 2.68
CA THR A 52 7.38 0.46 2.42
C THR A 52 7.05 0.48 0.93
N VAL A 53 5.97 -0.20 0.56
CA VAL A 53 5.33 -0.06 -0.75
C VAL A 53 3.92 0.44 -0.54
N VAL A 54 3.60 1.55 -1.18
CA VAL A 54 2.28 2.17 -1.13
C VAL A 54 1.54 1.89 -2.42
N VAL A 55 0.30 1.45 -2.28
CA VAL A 55 -0.61 1.10 -3.37
C VAL A 55 -1.96 1.75 -3.09
N GLY A 56 -2.56 2.38 -4.08
CA GLY A 56 -3.88 2.99 -3.92
C GLY A 56 -4.11 4.15 -4.89
N THR A 57 -5.03 5.03 -4.52
CA THR A 57 -5.27 6.28 -5.23
C THR A 57 -4.06 7.21 -5.11
N LEU A 58 -3.92 8.17 -6.01
CA LEU A 58 -2.85 9.17 -5.94
C LEU A 58 -2.85 9.91 -4.59
N ASP A 59 -4.04 10.24 -4.07
CA ASP A 59 -4.18 10.87 -2.76
C ASP A 59 -3.74 9.92 -1.64
N SER A 60 -4.09 8.64 -1.72
CA SER A 60 -3.59 7.62 -0.77
C SER A 60 -2.07 7.46 -0.83
N LEU A 61 -1.47 7.52 -2.03
CA LEU A 61 -0.02 7.45 -2.18
C LEU A 61 0.67 8.61 -1.46
N ARG A 62 0.14 9.84 -1.64
CA ARG A 62 0.63 11.04 -0.96
C ARG A 62 0.52 10.91 0.56
N THR A 63 -0.68 10.56 1.03
CA THR A 63 -1.02 10.39 2.44
C THR A 63 -0.12 9.36 3.14
N GLU A 64 -0.03 8.16 2.59
CA GLU A 64 0.77 7.09 3.20
C GLU A 64 2.28 7.37 3.12
N THR A 65 2.74 8.05 2.07
CA THR A 65 4.13 8.51 1.96
C THR A 65 4.46 9.53 3.05
N TYR A 66 3.58 10.50 3.27
CA TYR A 66 3.71 11.49 4.34
C TYR A 66 3.72 10.82 5.71
N ARG A 67 2.75 9.92 5.96
CA ARG A 67 2.64 9.16 7.22
C ARG A 67 3.93 8.38 7.50
N TYR A 68 4.46 7.67 6.50
CA TYR A 68 5.71 6.95 6.64
C TYR A 68 6.88 7.85 7.05
N LYS A 69 7.05 8.98 6.34
CA LYS A 69 8.14 9.92 6.59
C LYS A 69 8.04 10.53 8.00
N ARG A 70 6.85 10.96 8.39
CA ARG A 70 6.61 11.56 9.72
C ARG A 70 6.91 10.59 10.84
N VAL A 71 6.34 9.39 10.79
CA VAL A 71 6.57 8.37 11.82
C VAL A 71 8.03 7.93 11.86
N TRP A 72 8.67 7.81 10.70
CA TRP A 72 10.10 7.51 10.63
C TRP A 72 10.94 8.58 11.33
N GLU A 73 10.74 9.84 10.96
CA GLU A 73 11.50 10.96 11.51
C GLU A 73 11.32 11.09 13.04
N GLU A 74 10.10 10.97 13.51
CA GLU A 74 9.79 11.04 14.95
C GLU A 74 10.38 9.88 15.75
N THR A 75 10.44 8.69 15.16
CA THR A 75 10.90 7.49 15.87
C THR A 75 12.41 7.28 15.76
N HIS A 76 13.00 7.63 14.63
CA HIS A 76 14.40 7.31 14.31
C HIS A 76 15.26 8.54 13.96
N GLY A 77 14.63 9.72 13.88
CA GLY A 77 15.28 10.97 13.46
C GLY A 77 15.45 11.08 11.95
N ALA A 78 15.71 12.29 11.45
CA ALA A 78 15.87 12.59 10.02
C ALA A 78 17.03 11.81 9.36
N GLN A 79 18.06 11.43 10.12
CA GLN A 79 19.22 10.65 9.67
C GLN A 79 19.09 9.16 9.99
N GLY A 80 17.90 8.72 10.42
CA GLY A 80 17.64 7.33 10.76
C GLY A 80 17.90 6.39 9.59
N LYS A 81 18.50 5.23 9.86
CA LYS A 81 18.80 4.20 8.86
C LYS A 81 17.96 2.95 9.09
N THR A 82 17.75 2.19 8.04
CA THR A 82 17.20 0.84 8.13
C THR A 82 18.13 -0.07 8.95
N VAL A 83 17.69 -1.27 9.26
CA VAL A 83 18.52 -2.26 9.98
C VAL A 83 19.80 -2.60 9.19
N GLN A 84 19.77 -2.48 7.87
CA GLN A 84 20.93 -2.69 7.00
C GLN A 84 21.83 -1.45 6.85
N GLY A 85 21.56 -0.37 7.58
CA GLY A 85 22.34 0.87 7.53
C GLY A 85 22.09 1.73 6.28
N THR A 86 21.05 1.43 5.50
CA THR A 86 20.68 2.20 4.29
C THR A 86 19.60 3.22 4.58
N GLU A 87 19.43 4.18 3.69
CA GLU A 87 18.25 5.07 3.71
C GLU A 87 16.95 4.27 3.57
N PRO A 88 15.88 4.68 4.25
CA PRO A 88 14.56 4.08 4.05
C PRO A 88 14.06 4.36 2.63
N LYS A 89 13.42 3.36 2.03
CA LYS A 89 12.89 3.44 0.67
C LYS A 89 11.39 3.34 0.66
N ILE A 90 10.76 4.14 -0.21
CA ILE A 90 9.32 4.11 -0.47
C ILE A 90 9.13 3.72 -1.93
N GLY A 91 8.45 2.61 -2.17
CA GLY A 91 7.97 2.20 -3.48
C GLY A 91 6.53 2.67 -3.68
N LEU A 92 6.23 3.19 -4.86
CA LEU A 92 4.87 3.56 -5.26
C LEU A 92 4.43 2.66 -6.41
N VAL A 93 3.19 2.19 -6.36
CA VAL A 93 2.59 1.44 -7.45
C VAL A 93 1.52 2.32 -8.10
N VAL A 94 1.79 2.72 -9.33
CA VAL A 94 0.92 3.58 -10.14
C VAL A 94 0.70 2.93 -11.49
N HIS A 95 -0.55 2.87 -11.95
CA HIS A 95 -0.85 2.56 -13.34
C HIS A 95 -0.64 3.81 -14.18
N MET A 96 0.08 3.69 -15.29
CA MET A 96 0.43 4.84 -16.10
C MET A 96 0.32 4.52 -17.60
N VAL A 97 -0.27 5.41 -18.36
CA VAL A 97 -0.26 5.39 -19.81
C VAL A 97 0.24 6.74 -20.32
N ILE A 98 1.28 6.73 -21.11
CA ILE A 98 1.89 7.92 -21.69
C ILE A 98 1.71 7.84 -23.21
N ALA A 99 1.22 8.91 -23.84
CA ALA A 99 1.09 9.06 -25.26
C ALA A 99 1.54 10.46 -25.70
N GLU A 100 1.47 10.74 -26.99
CA GLU A 100 1.90 12.04 -27.56
C GLU A 100 1.07 13.22 -27.03
N THR A 101 -0.20 12.98 -26.74
CA THR A 101 -1.11 13.98 -26.15
C THR A 101 -1.94 13.35 -25.01
N ASP A 102 -2.50 14.20 -24.16
CA ASP A 102 -3.36 13.77 -23.05
C ASP A 102 -4.60 13.05 -23.56
N GLU A 103 -5.24 13.55 -24.63
CA GLU A 103 -6.43 12.95 -25.23
C GLU A 103 -6.13 11.53 -25.71
N LYS A 104 -4.98 11.35 -26.39
CA LYS A 104 -4.57 10.04 -26.87
C LYS A 104 -4.24 9.07 -25.75
N ALA A 105 -3.60 9.55 -24.69
CA ALA A 105 -3.32 8.75 -23.51
C ALA A 105 -4.62 8.30 -22.82
N ILE A 106 -5.58 9.20 -22.66
CA ILE A 106 -6.89 8.90 -22.03
C ILE A 106 -7.69 7.93 -22.91
N GLU A 107 -7.72 8.13 -24.23
CA GLU A 107 -8.38 7.20 -25.17
C GLU A 107 -7.88 5.76 -25.02
N LEU A 108 -6.56 5.59 -24.90
CA LEU A 108 -5.93 4.28 -24.75
C LEU A 108 -6.10 3.70 -23.34
N ALA A 109 -5.98 4.53 -22.32
CA ALA A 109 -5.98 4.11 -20.92
C ALA A 109 -7.37 3.72 -20.42
N THR A 110 -8.42 4.45 -20.86
CA THR A 110 -9.78 4.26 -20.33
C THR A 110 -10.27 2.81 -20.47
N PRO A 111 -10.31 2.21 -21.68
CA PRO A 111 -10.78 0.84 -21.83
C PRO A 111 -9.86 -0.18 -21.13
N ALA A 112 -8.55 0.05 -21.15
CA ALA A 112 -7.61 -0.82 -20.46
C ALA A 112 -7.79 -0.78 -18.94
N TRP A 113 -8.03 0.40 -18.38
CA TRP A 113 -8.30 0.60 -16.96
C TRP A 113 -9.62 -0.03 -16.53
N GLU A 114 -10.69 0.14 -17.31
CA GLU A 114 -11.99 -0.49 -17.06
C GLU A 114 -11.90 -2.02 -17.08
N GLN A 115 -11.21 -2.58 -18.06
CA GLN A 115 -10.98 -4.01 -18.17
C GLN A 115 -10.14 -4.54 -17.00
N TYR A 116 -9.10 -3.81 -16.60
CA TYR A 116 -8.28 -4.16 -15.44
C TYR A 116 -9.11 -4.20 -14.16
N ARG A 117 -9.90 -3.15 -13.91
CA ARG A 117 -10.79 -3.08 -12.74
C ARG A 117 -11.81 -4.22 -12.73
N TRP A 118 -12.40 -4.51 -13.87
CA TRP A 118 -13.32 -5.63 -14.03
C TRP A 118 -12.67 -6.97 -13.68
N ASN A 119 -11.47 -7.22 -14.20
CA ASN A 119 -10.73 -8.46 -13.93
C ASN A 119 -10.30 -8.56 -12.47
N LEU A 120 -9.87 -7.46 -11.87
CA LEU A 120 -9.46 -7.43 -10.45
C LEU A 120 -10.64 -7.75 -9.52
N ALA A 121 -11.84 -7.33 -9.87
CA ALA A 121 -13.06 -7.62 -9.10
C ALA A 121 -13.65 -9.02 -9.39
N ALA A 122 -13.18 -9.74 -10.41
CA ALA A 122 -13.76 -11.02 -10.83
C ALA A 122 -13.87 -12.07 -9.71
N PRO A 123 -12.86 -12.31 -8.86
CA PRO A 123 -12.99 -13.29 -7.79
C PRO A 123 -14.13 -12.95 -6.80
N ARG A 124 -14.34 -11.67 -6.54
CA ARG A 124 -15.43 -11.22 -5.65
C ARG A 124 -16.80 -11.40 -6.30
N ARG A 125 -16.92 -11.06 -7.59
CA ARG A 125 -18.18 -11.24 -8.33
C ARG A 125 -18.57 -12.71 -8.38
N ILE A 126 -17.63 -13.58 -8.73
CA ILE A 126 -17.86 -15.04 -8.78
C ILE A 126 -18.30 -15.58 -7.43
N GLU A 127 -17.67 -15.16 -6.35
CA GLU A 127 -18.02 -15.62 -5.01
C GLU A 127 -19.35 -15.01 -4.54
N ALA A 128 -19.63 -13.76 -4.88
CA ALA A 128 -20.91 -13.12 -4.61
C ALA A 128 -22.06 -13.80 -5.35
N GLU A 129 -21.86 -14.19 -6.61
CA GLU A 129 -22.82 -14.94 -7.40
C GLU A 129 -23.14 -16.29 -6.77
N LYS A 130 -22.11 -17.05 -6.39
CA LYS A 130 -22.28 -18.34 -5.69
C LYS A 130 -23.07 -18.24 -4.39
N ARG A 131 -22.97 -17.09 -3.69
CA ARG A 131 -23.64 -16.84 -2.42
C ARG A 131 -24.99 -16.11 -2.56
N GLY A 132 -25.40 -15.77 -3.78
CA GLY A 132 -26.62 -14.99 -4.01
C GLY A 132 -26.56 -13.54 -3.52
N LEU A 133 -25.35 -12.96 -3.39
CA LEU A 133 -25.14 -11.59 -2.92
C LEU A 133 -25.22 -10.61 -4.09
N THR A 134 -26.45 -10.28 -4.52
CA THR A 134 -26.72 -9.47 -5.72
C THR A 134 -26.10 -8.08 -5.70
N GLN A 135 -25.93 -7.49 -4.52
CA GLN A 135 -25.34 -6.16 -4.34
C GLN A 135 -23.89 -6.02 -4.82
N PHE A 136 -23.17 -7.13 -4.99
CA PHE A 136 -21.79 -7.16 -5.44
C PHE A 136 -21.61 -7.62 -6.88
N GLN A 137 -22.67 -8.04 -7.55
CA GLN A 137 -22.59 -8.60 -8.91
C GLN A 137 -22.17 -7.55 -9.95
N ASN A 138 -22.56 -6.29 -9.75
CA ASN A 138 -22.28 -5.16 -10.66
C ASN A 138 -21.14 -4.27 -10.16
N SER A 139 -20.46 -4.64 -9.10
CA SER A 139 -19.34 -3.85 -8.58
C SER A 139 -18.15 -3.89 -9.53
N SER A 140 -18.01 -2.84 -10.33
CA SER A 140 -16.78 -2.54 -11.07
C SER A 140 -15.73 -1.88 -10.17
N ASP A 141 -16.06 -1.71 -8.88
CA ASP A 141 -15.17 -1.11 -7.91
C ASP A 141 -14.01 -2.04 -7.63
N GLY A 142 -12.88 -1.76 -8.27
CA GLY A 142 -11.59 -2.40 -8.04
C GLY A 142 -10.94 -2.00 -6.72
N SER A 143 -11.70 -1.38 -5.80
CA SER A 143 -11.19 -1.10 -4.47
C SER A 143 -10.74 -2.41 -3.81
N PHE A 144 -9.55 -2.42 -3.25
CA PHE A 144 -9.02 -3.52 -2.46
C PHE A 144 -9.76 -3.66 -1.09
N GLY A 145 -10.97 -3.08 -0.97
CA GLY A 145 -11.82 -3.21 0.19
C GLY A 145 -12.29 -4.64 0.42
N PHE A 146 -12.39 -5.06 1.65
CA PHE A 146 -13.05 -6.29 2.00
C PHE A 146 -14.52 -6.24 1.55
N VAL A 147 -14.99 -7.34 0.96
CA VAL A 147 -16.42 -7.52 0.72
C VAL A 147 -17.08 -7.75 2.07
N GLY A 148 -17.82 -6.77 2.53
CA GLY A 148 -18.49 -6.77 3.83
C GLY A 148 -18.09 -5.58 4.70
N ASP A 149 -18.92 -5.25 5.66
CA ASP A 149 -18.58 -4.29 6.69
C ASP A 149 -17.30 -4.73 7.40
N ARG A 150 -16.43 -3.77 7.64
CA ARG A 150 -15.24 -3.99 8.48
C ARG A 150 -15.73 -4.63 9.78
N PRO A 151 -15.17 -5.78 10.23
CA PRO A 151 -15.55 -6.36 11.50
C PRO A 151 -15.49 -5.28 12.59
N LYS A 152 -16.58 -5.08 13.29
CA LYS A 152 -16.70 -4.05 14.35
C LYS A 152 -15.68 -4.24 15.48
N ASP A 153 -15.13 -5.44 15.58
CA ASP A 153 -14.20 -5.85 16.63
C ASP A 153 -12.72 -5.67 16.27
N LEU A 154 -12.40 -5.15 15.07
CA LEU A 154 -11.02 -4.76 14.80
C LEU A 154 -10.74 -3.47 15.57
N PRO A 155 -9.69 -3.46 16.44
CA PRO A 155 -9.34 -2.24 17.15
C PRO A 155 -9.22 -1.09 16.15
N SER A 156 -9.91 0.01 16.46
CA SER A 156 -9.72 1.25 15.72
C SER A 156 -8.22 1.56 15.80
N ARG A 157 -7.58 1.79 14.66
CA ARG A 157 -6.25 2.42 14.70
C ARG A 157 -6.42 3.68 15.51
N GLU A 158 -5.65 3.83 16.58
CA GLU A 158 -5.45 5.14 17.17
C GLU A 158 -4.81 6.00 16.08
N THR A 159 -5.61 6.79 15.43
CA THR A 159 -5.17 7.73 14.41
C THR A 159 -4.60 8.93 15.15
N ARG A 160 -3.38 9.27 14.81
CA ARG A 160 -2.75 10.48 15.33
C ARG A 160 -3.45 11.69 14.71
N LYS A 161 -4.16 12.45 15.51
CA LYS A 161 -4.98 13.60 15.08
C LYS A 161 -4.20 14.68 14.33
N ASP A 162 -2.92 14.86 14.66
CA ASP A 162 -2.01 15.77 13.99
C ASP A 162 -1.72 15.36 12.54
N ILE A 163 -1.49 14.07 12.32
CA ILE A 163 -1.27 13.51 10.98
C ILE A 163 -2.58 13.57 10.16
N GLU A 164 -3.71 13.23 10.76
CA GLU A 164 -5.01 13.27 10.06
C GLU A 164 -5.39 14.70 9.64
N ALA A 165 -5.16 15.69 10.49
CA ALA A 165 -5.43 17.10 10.15
C ALA A 165 -4.56 17.59 8.97
N GLU A 166 -3.33 17.11 8.84
CA GLU A 166 -2.45 17.46 7.74
C GLU A 166 -2.82 16.72 6.44
N ILE A 167 -3.29 15.48 6.56
CA ILE A 167 -3.85 14.70 5.46
C ILE A 167 -5.10 15.38 4.89
N GLU A 168 -6.02 15.83 5.74
CA GLU A 168 -7.21 16.55 5.31
C GLU A 168 -6.87 17.82 4.51
N ARG A 169 -5.79 18.53 4.87
CA ARG A 169 -5.30 19.69 4.10
C ARG A 169 -4.82 19.28 2.70
N PHE A 170 -4.16 18.13 2.57
CA PHE A 170 -3.75 17.62 1.26
C PHE A 170 -4.95 17.21 0.41
N ASP A 171 -5.96 16.58 0.99
CA ASP A 171 -7.18 16.17 0.30
C ASP A 171 -7.98 17.36 -0.22
N GLN A 172 -7.99 18.48 0.52
CA GLN A 172 -8.63 19.72 0.08
C GLN A 172 -7.89 20.41 -1.09
N GLN A 173 -6.59 20.15 -1.26
CA GLN A 173 -5.77 20.71 -2.34
C GLN A 173 -5.74 19.80 -3.58
N SER A 174 -6.32 18.61 -3.49
CA SER A 174 -6.32 17.63 -4.58
C SER A 174 -7.35 18.02 -5.65
N ASP A 175 -6.90 18.22 -6.88
CA ASP A 175 -7.80 18.41 -8.03
C ASP A 175 -8.37 17.07 -8.49
N LYS A 176 -9.55 16.72 -7.94
CA LYS A 176 -10.28 15.49 -8.28
C LYS A 176 -10.94 15.55 -9.67
N SER A 177 -10.95 16.71 -10.31
CA SER A 177 -11.55 16.93 -11.63
C SER A 177 -10.56 16.74 -12.77
N ASP A 178 -9.27 16.55 -12.49
CA ASP A 178 -8.24 16.38 -13.51
C ASP A 178 -8.52 15.14 -14.39
N PRO A 179 -8.79 15.32 -15.69
CA PRO A 179 -9.15 14.21 -16.58
C PRO A 179 -8.00 13.22 -16.81
N THR A 180 -6.75 13.61 -16.53
CA THR A 180 -5.58 12.72 -16.63
C THR A 180 -5.53 11.71 -15.49
N ARG A 181 -6.35 11.89 -14.44
CA ARG A 181 -6.44 11.01 -13.28
C ARG A 181 -7.61 10.04 -13.40
N LEU A 182 -7.43 8.94 -14.08
CA LEU A 182 -8.46 7.92 -14.28
C LEU A 182 -8.82 7.25 -12.94
N GLY A 183 -10.01 7.58 -12.41
CA GLY A 183 -10.52 7.02 -11.17
C GLY A 183 -9.62 7.25 -9.95
N GLY A 184 -8.75 8.26 -9.98
CA GLY A 184 -7.82 8.60 -8.90
C GLY A 184 -6.66 7.63 -8.68
N VAL A 185 -6.53 6.57 -9.50
CA VAL A 185 -5.55 5.48 -9.29
C VAL A 185 -4.63 5.27 -10.48
N ALA A 186 -4.97 5.83 -11.63
CA ALA A 186 -4.17 5.74 -12.85
C ALA A 186 -3.93 7.13 -13.41
N LEU A 187 -2.78 7.29 -14.04
CA LEU A 187 -2.39 8.49 -14.75
C LEU A 187 -2.43 8.21 -16.27
N ALA A 188 -3.04 9.11 -17.03
CA ALA A 188 -3.03 9.05 -18.47
C ALA A 188 -2.77 10.44 -19.03
N GLY A 189 -1.64 10.65 -19.68
CA GLY A 189 -1.29 11.98 -20.20
C GLY A 189 -0.07 11.97 -21.09
N SER A 190 0.22 13.16 -21.63
CA SER A 190 1.46 13.45 -22.32
C SER A 190 2.66 13.41 -21.34
N PRO A 191 3.89 13.32 -21.83
CA PRO A 191 5.07 13.37 -20.96
C PRO A 191 5.10 14.60 -20.05
N GLU A 192 4.62 15.75 -20.53
CA GLU A 192 4.57 17.01 -19.80
C GLU A 192 3.53 16.99 -18.69
N SER A 193 2.37 16.39 -18.95
CA SER A 193 1.26 16.33 -17.98
C SER A 193 1.50 15.33 -16.87
N VAL A 194 2.18 14.21 -17.15
CA VAL A 194 2.45 13.16 -16.17
C VAL A 194 3.62 13.52 -15.23
N GLN A 195 4.47 14.46 -15.62
CA GLN A 195 5.60 14.94 -14.80
C GLN A 195 5.19 15.99 -13.74
N ARG A 196 3.99 16.55 -13.81
CA ARG A 196 3.45 17.53 -12.84
C ARG A 196 2.85 16.83 -11.62
#